data_194fe621e2cdbfced686cba9409ae44d
#
_entry.id   194fe621e2cdbfced686cba9409ae44d
#
_cell.length_a   1.000
_cell.length_b   1.000
_cell.length_c   1.000
_cell.angle_alpha   90.00
_cell.angle_beta   90.00
_cell.angle_gamma   90.00
#
_symmetry.space_group_name_H-M   'P 1'
#
loop_
_entity.id
_entity.type
_entity.pdbx_description
1 polymer ?
#
loop_
_entity_poly.entity_id
_entity_poly.type
_entity_poly.pdbx_seq_one_letter_code
_entity_poly.pdbx_strand_id
1 'polypeptide(L)'
;VRRRSVLLAVPAGLLTLAGCGDDKSGSDKASPSKEPTSPTPSPAPTGKIVSGPVPPITSGEDFGDKPKIAKGAGKPSSDLAVKTVIKGNGPTTAKKDFLQVNYLGQIWSSAKVLDTSYDKKKPATFQLGAGQVIPGWDQALVERKVGSRLELAVPPAYAYGKQGQPQAGIKGTDTLVFVIDLVDRFNGKSSAKGDKVAQSNIDLPKVSANTDGKAPTITVPKKAAPKKLVSEYVIEGDGPKVKKTDALLVQYKGVLWKNGKQFDATYKRGELAQFSLQQVVKGWSQGLTGKKVGSRVLVVVPPDLGYKDEAKPGIPANSTLVFCVDILAVL
;
A
#
# COMPACT_ATOMS: atom_id res chain seq x y z
N VAL A 1 -20.89 -10.86 -17.06
CA VAL A 1 -19.52 -10.76 -17.60
C VAL A 1 -18.72 -9.93 -16.59
N ARG A 2 -17.95 -10.59 -15.70
CA ARG A 2 -17.07 -9.91 -14.72
C ARG A 2 -15.84 -9.41 -15.46
N ARG A 3 -15.78 -8.10 -15.72
CA ARG A 3 -14.55 -7.44 -16.16
C ARG A 3 -13.58 -7.42 -14.96
N ARG A 4 -12.53 -8.23 -15.01
CA ARG A 4 -11.41 -8.19 -14.08
C ARG A 4 -10.65 -6.88 -14.31
N SER A 5 -10.60 -6.03 -13.32
CA SER A 5 -9.75 -4.83 -13.31
C SER A 5 -8.30 -5.27 -13.44
N VAL A 6 -7.65 -4.89 -14.53
CA VAL A 6 -6.21 -5.08 -14.72
C VAL A 6 -5.54 -3.90 -14.01
N LEU A 7 -5.12 -4.11 -12.76
CA LEU A 7 -4.12 -3.26 -12.15
C LEU A 7 -2.86 -3.35 -13.04
N LEU A 8 -2.26 -2.22 -13.38
CA LEU A 8 -0.97 -2.13 -14.07
C LEU A 8 0.19 -2.60 -13.15
N ALA A 9 -0.07 -3.59 -12.29
CA ALA A 9 0.88 -4.18 -11.38
C ALA A 9 1.69 -5.27 -12.09
N VAL A 10 2.98 -5.24 -11.93
CA VAL A 10 3.87 -6.38 -12.19
C VAL A 10 3.56 -7.43 -11.11
N PRO A 11 3.34 -8.71 -11.44
CA PRO A 11 3.08 -9.72 -10.41
C PRO A 11 4.27 -9.82 -9.45
N ALA A 12 4.07 -9.42 -8.20
CA ALA A 12 5.02 -9.66 -7.12
C ALA A 12 5.03 -11.16 -6.80
N GLY A 13 6.20 -11.78 -6.91
CA GLY A 13 6.40 -13.18 -6.51
C GLY A 13 6.10 -13.37 -5.03
N LEU A 14 5.32 -14.38 -4.70
CA LEU A 14 5.08 -14.84 -3.34
C LEU A 14 6.40 -15.30 -2.71
N LEU A 15 6.85 -14.60 -1.66
CA LEU A 15 7.87 -15.11 -0.74
C LEU A 15 7.22 -16.15 0.18
N THR A 16 7.39 -17.42 -0.15
CA THR A 16 7.13 -18.53 0.77
C THR A 16 8.29 -18.65 1.74
N LEU A 17 8.04 -18.44 3.03
CA LEU A 17 8.94 -18.83 4.10
C LEU A 17 8.94 -20.37 4.20
N ALA A 18 10.02 -20.98 3.70
CA ALA A 18 10.30 -22.39 3.92
C ALA A 18 10.81 -22.59 5.34
N GLY A 19 10.06 -23.33 6.16
CA GLY A 19 10.53 -23.91 7.42
C GLY A 19 11.41 -25.11 7.14
N CYS A 20 12.61 -25.14 7.74
CA CYS A 20 13.46 -26.31 7.79
C CYS A 20 12.85 -27.38 8.69
N GLY A 21 12.71 -28.61 8.18
CA GLY A 21 12.53 -29.83 8.93
C GLY A 21 13.34 -30.91 8.23
N ASP A 22 14.39 -31.41 8.94
CA ASP A 22 15.14 -32.58 8.55
C ASP A 22 14.26 -33.83 8.65
N ASP A 23 14.27 -34.67 7.63
CA ASP A 23 14.44 -36.13 7.83
C ASP A 23 14.81 -36.85 6.54
N LYS A 24 15.57 -37.94 6.74
CA LYS A 24 16.35 -38.70 5.77
C LYS A 24 15.54 -39.72 4.97
N SER A 25 16.12 -40.02 3.83
CA SER A 25 16.21 -41.28 3.10
C SER A 25 15.07 -41.69 2.15
N GLY A 26 15.47 -41.92 0.91
CA GLY A 26 14.69 -42.65 -0.11
C GLY A 26 15.06 -42.22 -1.52
N SER A 27 15.99 -42.97 -2.14
CA SER A 27 16.39 -42.79 -3.56
C SER A 27 15.27 -43.23 -4.48
N ASP A 28 14.83 -42.32 -5.38
CA ASP A 28 14.32 -42.69 -6.71
C ASP A 28 14.55 -41.56 -7.70
N LYS A 29 15.18 -41.91 -8.82
CA LYS A 29 15.50 -41.01 -9.92
C LYS A 29 14.24 -40.64 -10.70
N ALA A 30 13.79 -39.40 -10.52
CA ALA A 30 12.85 -38.78 -11.47
C ALA A 30 13.53 -37.57 -12.14
N SER A 31 13.45 -37.57 -13.48
CA SER A 31 13.96 -36.50 -14.36
C SER A 31 13.42 -35.11 -13.98
N PRO A 32 14.24 -34.04 -14.02
CA PRO A 32 13.75 -32.72 -13.66
C PRO A 32 12.79 -32.21 -14.74
N SER A 33 11.52 -32.11 -14.39
CA SER A 33 10.54 -31.31 -15.09
C SER A 33 10.96 -29.85 -15.02
N LYS A 34 11.19 -29.21 -16.18
CA LYS A 34 11.49 -27.78 -16.26
C LYS A 34 10.28 -26.98 -15.78
N GLU A 35 10.35 -26.47 -14.55
CA GLU A 35 9.45 -25.41 -14.11
C GLU A 35 9.59 -24.19 -15.05
N PRO A 36 8.47 -23.54 -15.41
CA PRO A 36 8.54 -22.30 -16.18
C PRO A 36 9.16 -21.22 -15.28
N THR A 37 10.41 -20.88 -15.54
CA THR A 37 11.09 -19.74 -14.92
C THR A 37 10.31 -18.48 -15.24
N SER A 38 9.70 -17.88 -14.22
CA SER A 38 9.15 -16.54 -14.32
C SER A 38 10.27 -15.60 -14.81
N PRO A 39 10.02 -14.77 -15.84
CA PRO A 39 11.06 -13.88 -16.35
C PRO A 39 11.51 -12.95 -15.25
N THR A 40 12.80 -13.00 -14.93
CA THR A 40 13.47 -12.00 -14.06
C THR A 40 13.19 -10.62 -14.65
N PRO A 41 12.64 -9.66 -13.88
CA PRO A 41 12.42 -8.32 -14.40
C PRO A 41 13.75 -7.73 -14.87
N SER A 42 13.80 -7.33 -16.13
CA SER A 42 14.96 -6.60 -16.68
C SER A 42 15.23 -5.37 -15.80
N PRO A 43 16.49 -5.03 -15.52
CA PRO A 43 16.82 -3.83 -14.77
C PRO A 43 16.17 -2.62 -15.45
N ALA A 44 15.57 -1.75 -14.64
CA ALA A 44 14.93 -0.54 -15.12
C ALA A 44 15.94 0.32 -15.90
N PRO A 45 15.61 0.82 -17.09
CA PRO A 45 16.53 1.66 -17.85
C PRO A 45 16.88 2.92 -17.06
N THR A 46 18.16 3.28 -17.02
CA THR A 46 18.69 4.49 -16.37
C THR A 46 18.74 5.67 -17.34
N GLY A 47 17.66 5.91 -18.09
CA GLY A 47 17.59 7.00 -19.06
C GLY A 47 17.24 8.35 -18.43
N LYS A 48 17.35 9.40 -19.24
CA LYS A 48 17.02 10.76 -18.82
C LYS A 48 15.52 10.95 -18.69
N ILE A 49 15.10 11.74 -17.69
CA ILE A 49 13.76 12.31 -17.64
C ILE A 49 13.78 13.61 -18.41
N VAL A 50 12.87 13.75 -19.38
CA VAL A 50 12.71 14.95 -20.21
C VAL A 50 11.35 15.62 -19.94
N SER A 51 11.17 16.88 -20.32
CA SER A 51 9.91 17.61 -20.07
C SER A 51 8.79 17.35 -21.08
N GLY A 52 9.06 16.62 -22.14
CA GLY A 52 8.06 16.33 -23.20
C GLY A 52 8.71 15.73 -24.44
N PRO A 53 7.91 15.46 -25.50
CA PRO A 53 6.51 15.84 -25.67
C PRO A 53 5.53 15.01 -24.86
N VAL A 54 4.41 15.63 -24.45
CA VAL A 54 3.23 14.97 -23.88
C VAL A 54 1.99 15.51 -24.59
N PRO A 55 0.90 14.71 -24.75
CA PRO A 55 -0.34 15.18 -25.38
C PRO A 55 -1.05 16.18 -24.47
N PRO A 56 -1.83 17.14 -25.00
CA PRO A 56 -2.56 18.09 -24.16
C PRO A 56 -3.69 17.40 -23.38
N ILE A 57 -3.89 17.81 -22.13
CA ILE A 57 -5.11 17.55 -21.38
C ILE A 57 -6.19 18.47 -21.94
N THR A 58 -7.35 17.93 -22.34
CA THR A 58 -8.44 18.67 -22.99
C THR A 58 -9.60 19.01 -22.08
N SER A 59 -9.70 18.36 -20.93
CA SER A 59 -10.62 18.69 -19.84
C SER A 59 -10.23 17.98 -18.55
N GLY A 60 -10.77 18.42 -17.41
CA GLY A 60 -10.42 17.89 -16.09
C GLY A 60 -8.95 18.19 -15.75
N GLU A 61 -8.58 19.47 -15.87
CA GLU A 61 -7.20 19.93 -15.64
C GLU A 61 -6.88 20.06 -14.15
N ASP A 62 -7.91 20.28 -13.32
CA ASP A 62 -7.73 20.49 -11.88
C ASP A 62 -7.39 19.20 -11.15
N PHE A 63 -6.68 19.34 -10.01
CA PHE A 63 -6.32 18.23 -9.15
C PHE A 63 -7.57 17.53 -8.60
N GLY A 64 -7.64 16.22 -8.76
CA GLY A 64 -8.78 15.40 -8.34
C GLY A 64 -9.81 15.15 -9.44
N ASP A 65 -9.83 15.96 -10.49
CA ASP A 65 -10.75 15.77 -11.62
C ASP A 65 -10.25 14.66 -12.57
N LYS A 66 -11.19 13.87 -13.10
CA LYS A 66 -10.87 12.87 -14.12
C LYS A 66 -10.45 13.56 -15.42
N PRO A 67 -9.19 13.43 -15.86
CA PRO A 67 -8.71 14.11 -17.05
C PRO A 67 -9.23 13.44 -18.33
N LYS A 68 -9.35 14.23 -19.40
CA LYS A 68 -9.35 13.75 -20.78
C LYS A 68 -8.05 14.17 -21.45
N ILE A 69 -7.36 13.23 -22.07
CA ILE A 69 -6.08 13.46 -22.72
C ILE A 69 -6.26 13.27 -24.23
N ALA A 70 -5.75 14.19 -25.02
CA ALA A 70 -5.78 14.06 -26.47
C ALA A 70 -4.95 12.87 -26.96
N LYS A 71 -5.16 12.45 -28.21
CA LYS A 71 -4.25 11.56 -28.92
C LYS A 71 -2.89 12.25 -29.08
N GLY A 72 -1.80 11.50 -28.88
CA GLY A 72 -0.47 12.03 -29.13
C GLY A 72 -0.24 12.44 -30.57
N ALA A 73 0.37 13.60 -30.77
CA ALA A 73 0.77 14.10 -32.07
C ALA A 73 2.23 13.76 -32.36
N GLY A 74 2.52 13.36 -33.57
CA GLY A 74 3.88 13.03 -34.01
C GLY A 74 4.48 11.81 -33.27
N LYS A 75 5.82 11.74 -33.26
CA LYS A 75 6.58 10.66 -32.62
C LYS A 75 6.80 10.99 -31.15
N PRO A 76 6.46 10.07 -30.21
CA PRO A 76 6.78 10.26 -28.80
C PRO A 76 8.30 10.21 -28.57
N SER A 77 8.76 10.76 -27.44
CA SER A 77 10.16 10.61 -27.00
C SER A 77 10.51 9.13 -26.75
N SER A 78 11.76 8.76 -27.00
CA SER A 78 12.33 7.50 -26.55
C SER A 78 12.74 7.52 -25.06
N ASP A 79 12.85 8.73 -24.48
CA ASP A 79 13.10 8.95 -23.06
C ASP A 79 11.80 9.12 -22.29
N LEU A 80 11.84 8.90 -20.97
CA LEU A 80 10.69 9.12 -20.09
C LEU A 80 10.36 10.62 -20.03
N ALA A 81 9.24 11.04 -20.62
CA ALA A 81 8.78 12.42 -20.54
C ALA A 81 7.91 12.62 -19.30
N VAL A 82 8.19 13.68 -18.53
CA VAL A 82 7.47 14.04 -17.31
C VAL A 82 7.25 15.54 -17.27
N LYS A 83 5.97 15.96 -17.29
CA LYS A 83 5.55 17.34 -17.15
C LYS A 83 4.80 17.52 -15.84
N THR A 84 5.16 18.51 -15.04
CA THR A 84 4.37 18.93 -13.90
C THR A 84 3.26 19.88 -14.38
N VAL A 85 2.01 19.42 -14.32
CA VAL A 85 0.82 20.19 -14.69
C VAL A 85 0.42 21.09 -13.53
N ILE A 86 0.32 20.50 -12.33
CA ILE A 86 0.04 21.24 -11.09
C ILE A 86 1.16 20.93 -10.10
N LYS A 87 1.76 21.97 -9.53
CA LYS A 87 2.79 21.82 -8.50
C LYS A 87 2.14 21.74 -7.11
N GLY A 88 2.28 20.59 -6.44
CA GLY A 88 1.84 20.42 -5.07
C GLY A 88 2.70 21.17 -4.06
N ASN A 89 2.18 21.29 -2.85
CA ASN A 89 2.85 21.93 -1.70
C ASN A 89 3.08 20.97 -0.52
N GLY A 90 2.61 19.73 -0.65
CA GLY A 90 2.74 18.71 0.38
C GLY A 90 4.17 18.14 0.51
N PRO A 91 4.35 17.11 1.32
CA PRO A 91 5.65 16.48 1.53
C PRO A 91 6.20 15.84 0.25
N THR A 92 7.54 15.85 0.14
CA THR A 92 8.23 15.28 -1.02
C THR A 92 8.30 13.75 -0.93
N THR A 93 7.99 13.07 -2.02
CA THR A 93 8.05 11.61 -2.14
C THR A 93 9.50 11.10 -2.21
N ALA A 94 9.74 9.92 -1.65
CA ALA A 94 11.04 9.26 -1.67
C ALA A 94 10.90 7.77 -2.02
N LYS A 95 11.99 7.13 -2.43
CA LYS A 95 12.02 5.67 -2.59
C LYS A 95 11.59 5.00 -1.29
N LYS A 96 10.85 3.90 -1.40
CA LYS A 96 10.22 3.12 -0.31
C LYS A 96 9.00 3.77 0.34
N ASP A 97 8.63 5.02 0.01
CA ASP A 97 7.34 5.56 0.41
C ASP A 97 6.21 4.75 -0.26
N PHE A 98 5.11 4.58 0.45
CA PHE A 98 3.84 4.18 -0.17
C PHE A 98 3.16 5.43 -0.70
N LEU A 99 2.79 5.41 -1.97
CA LEU A 99 2.06 6.49 -2.61
C LEU A 99 0.60 6.12 -2.78
N GLN A 100 -0.26 7.09 -2.55
CA GLN A 100 -1.66 7.04 -2.92
C GLN A 100 -1.89 7.99 -4.08
N VAL A 101 -2.40 7.49 -5.21
CA VAL A 101 -2.53 8.25 -6.44
C VAL A 101 -3.89 8.06 -7.10
N ASN A 102 -4.42 9.11 -7.72
CA ASN A 102 -5.41 8.98 -8.77
C ASN A 102 -4.72 9.03 -10.12
N TYR A 103 -5.20 8.26 -11.08
CA TYR A 103 -4.59 8.22 -12.40
C TYR A 103 -5.56 7.87 -13.52
N LEU A 104 -5.21 8.28 -14.72
CA LEU A 104 -5.74 7.79 -15.97
C LEU A 104 -4.57 7.43 -16.88
N GLY A 105 -4.61 6.25 -17.50
CA GLY A 105 -3.62 5.77 -18.46
C GLY A 105 -4.24 5.46 -19.81
N GLN A 106 -3.59 5.88 -20.89
CA GLN A 106 -4.00 5.61 -22.27
C GLN A 106 -2.81 5.32 -23.20
N ILE A 107 -3.10 4.81 -24.40
CA ILE A 107 -2.10 4.61 -25.45
C ILE A 107 -1.91 5.92 -26.23
N TRP A 108 -0.65 6.35 -26.45
CA TRP A 108 -0.28 7.56 -27.19
C TRP A 108 -0.96 7.63 -28.59
N SER A 109 -0.80 6.56 -29.38
CA SER A 109 -1.18 6.56 -30.80
C SER A 109 -2.68 6.49 -31.06
N SER A 110 -3.48 6.04 -30.10
CA SER A 110 -4.92 5.81 -30.29
C SER A 110 -5.81 6.54 -29.29
N ALA A 111 -5.25 7.12 -28.22
CA ALA A 111 -5.98 7.64 -27.08
C ALA A 111 -6.90 6.60 -26.40
N LYS A 112 -6.68 5.29 -26.65
CA LYS A 112 -7.44 4.23 -25.99
C LYS A 112 -7.09 4.21 -24.52
N VAL A 113 -8.09 4.47 -23.67
CA VAL A 113 -7.95 4.38 -22.21
C VAL A 113 -7.73 2.92 -21.82
N LEU A 114 -6.69 2.68 -21.05
CA LEU A 114 -6.29 1.37 -20.55
C LEU A 114 -6.88 1.09 -19.16
N ASP A 115 -6.67 2.03 -18.25
CA ASP A 115 -7.16 1.94 -16.87
C ASP A 115 -7.24 3.32 -16.22
N THR A 116 -8.06 3.43 -15.17
CA THR A 116 -8.22 4.65 -14.39
C THR A 116 -8.71 4.33 -12.98
N SER A 117 -8.20 5.04 -11.97
CA SER A 117 -8.68 4.98 -10.60
C SER A 117 -9.94 5.81 -10.35
N TYR A 118 -10.18 6.84 -11.16
CA TYR A 118 -11.30 7.76 -10.97
C TYR A 118 -12.66 7.05 -11.03
N ASP A 119 -12.82 6.09 -11.95
CA ASP A 119 -14.07 5.32 -12.07
C ASP A 119 -14.30 4.35 -10.90
N LYS A 120 -13.23 3.95 -10.23
CA LYS A 120 -13.27 3.07 -9.06
C LYS A 120 -13.58 3.82 -7.76
N LYS A 121 -13.55 5.17 -7.79
CA LYS A 121 -13.69 6.06 -6.62
C LYS A 121 -12.76 5.65 -5.46
N LYS A 122 -11.62 5.07 -5.78
CA LYS A 122 -10.60 4.61 -4.85
C LYS A 122 -9.23 4.88 -5.48
N PRO A 123 -8.38 5.69 -4.84
CA PRO A 123 -7.00 5.87 -5.27
C PRO A 123 -6.25 4.54 -5.26
N ALA A 124 -5.27 4.39 -6.15
CA ALA A 124 -4.34 3.27 -6.10
C ALA A 124 -3.25 3.53 -5.05
N THR A 125 -2.86 2.49 -4.32
CA THR A 125 -1.78 2.56 -3.33
C THR A 125 -0.72 1.53 -3.67
N PHE A 126 0.56 1.94 -3.74
CA PHE A 126 1.70 1.08 -4.03
C PHE A 126 2.97 1.62 -3.39
N GLN A 127 3.98 0.77 -3.21
CA GLN A 127 5.29 1.18 -2.70
C GLN A 127 6.22 1.59 -3.83
N LEU A 128 6.77 2.80 -3.76
CA LEU A 128 7.65 3.38 -4.75
C LEU A 128 9.03 2.70 -4.74
N GLY A 129 9.48 2.25 -5.90
CA GLY A 129 10.75 1.57 -6.08
C GLY A 129 10.75 0.09 -5.65
N ALA A 130 9.57 -0.50 -5.43
CA ALA A 130 9.41 -1.93 -5.10
C ALA A 130 9.06 -2.80 -6.34
N GLY A 131 9.05 -2.22 -7.54
CA GLY A 131 8.66 -2.93 -8.77
C GLY A 131 7.19 -3.33 -8.81
N GLN A 132 6.34 -2.69 -8.02
CA GLN A 132 4.89 -2.93 -8.02
C GLN A 132 4.17 -2.22 -9.17
N VAL A 133 4.85 -1.27 -9.79
CA VAL A 133 4.39 -0.48 -10.94
C VAL A 133 5.44 -0.52 -12.05
N ILE A 134 5.07 -0.02 -13.23
CA ILE A 134 6.02 0.09 -14.35
C ILE A 134 7.23 0.98 -13.98
N PRO A 135 8.43 0.68 -14.53
CA PRO A 135 9.66 1.43 -14.19
C PRO A 135 9.56 2.95 -14.39
N GLY A 136 8.77 3.39 -15.37
CA GLY A 136 8.52 4.81 -15.62
C GLY A 136 7.84 5.52 -14.44
N TRP A 137 6.93 4.86 -13.74
CA TRP A 137 6.32 5.42 -12.53
C TRP A 137 7.30 5.43 -11.37
N ASP A 138 8.03 4.32 -11.15
CA ASP A 138 9.04 4.23 -10.07
C ASP A 138 10.14 5.31 -10.20
N GLN A 139 10.42 5.78 -11.43
CA GLN A 139 11.37 6.86 -11.67
C GLN A 139 10.71 8.26 -11.63
N ALA A 140 9.55 8.42 -12.29
CA ALA A 140 8.91 9.74 -12.43
C ALA A 140 8.37 10.29 -11.11
N LEU A 141 7.97 9.42 -10.17
CA LEU A 141 7.26 9.81 -8.96
C LEU A 141 8.17 10.04 -7.74
N VAL A 142 9.48 9.81 -7.86
CA VAL A 142 10.48 10.18 -6.83
C VAL A 142 10.69 11.69 -6.84
N GLU A 143 10.90 12.29 -5.67
CA GLU A 143 11.16 13.72 -5.46
C GLU A 143 10.04 14.63 -5.98
N ARG A 144 8.79 14.14 -5.94
CA ARG A 144 7.60 14.92 -6.27
C ARG A 144 6.86 15.31 -4.99
N LYS A 145 6.20 16.46 -5.03
CA LYS A 145 5.39 16.91 -3.89
C LYS A 145 3.98 16.31 -3.96
N VAL A 146 3.47 15.84 -2.83
CA VAL A 146 2.05 15.51 -2.69
C VAL A 146 1.19 16.73 -3.03
N GLY A 147 0.06 16.52 -3.68
CA GLY A 147 -0.78 17.55 -4.29
C GLY A 147 -0.35 17.92 -5.71
N SER A 148 0.70 17.30 -6.27
CA SER A 148 1.06 17.52 -7.67
C SER A 148 0.21 16.70 -8.62
N ARG A 149 -0.11 17.29 -9.78
CA ARG A 149 -0.57 16.57 -10.97
C ARG A 149 0.58 16.50 -11.95
N LEU A 150 0.89 15.27 -12.37
CA LEU A 150 1.95 14.98 -13.33
C LEU A 150 1.35 14.37 -14.59
N GLU A 151 1.91 14.74 -15.74
CA GLU A 151 1.63 14.07 -17.00
C GLU A 151 2.90 13.40 -17.50
N LEU A 152 2.77 12.12 -17.88
CA LEU A 152 3.89 11.27 -18.29
C LEU A 152 3.64 10.71 -19.69
N ALA A 153 4.69 10.70 -20.53
CA ALA A 153 4.75 9.82 -21.69
C ALA A 153 5.83 8.77 -21.44
N VAL A 154 5.40 7.52 -21.35
CA VAL A 154 6.22 6.38 -20.91
C VAL A 154 6.48 5.47 -22.10
N PRO A 155 7.67 5.49 -22.70
CA PRO A 155 8.00 4.62 -23.83
C PRO A 155 8.11 3.16 -23.39
N PRO A 156 8.07 2.20 -24.33
CA PRO A 156 8.05 0.76 -24.02
C PRO A 156 9.13 0.31 -23.04
N ALA A 157 10.35 0.83 -23.16
CA ALA A 157 11.47 0.45 -22.29
C ALA A 157 11.22 0.75 -20.81
N TYR A 158 10.40 1.76 -20.49
CA TYR A 158 10.00 2.14 -19.14
C TYR A 158 8.62 1.60 -18.73
N ALA A 159 7.98 0.80 -19.61
CA ALA A 159 6.68 0.18 -19.38
C ALA A 159 6.80 -1.35 -19.44
N TYR A 160 6.30 -1.97 -20.51
CA TYR A 160 6.23 -3.43 -20.66
C TYR A 160 7.26 -3.99 -21.65
N GLY A 161 8.24 -3.16 -22.08
CA GLY A 161 9.29 -3.58 -23.00
C GLY A 161 8.78 -4.02 -24.37
N LYS A 162 9.62 -4.79 -25.09
CA LYS A 162 9.30 -5.30 -26.42
C LYS A 162 8.14 -6.29 -26.46
N GLN A 163 7.82 -6.92 -25.32
CA GLN A 163 6.72 -7.90 -25.23
C GLN A 163 5.36 -7.21 -25.14
N GLY A 164 5.31 -5.97 -24.61
CA GLY A 164 4.05 -5.29 -24.32
C GLY A 164 3.25 -6.02 -23.24
N GLN A 165 1.93 -5.81 -23.23
CA GLN A 165 0.97 -6.46 -22.35
C GLN A 165 -0.26 -6.84 -23.18
N PRO A 166 -0.24 -7.96 -23.93
CA PRO A 166 -1.30 -8.33 -24.86
C PRO A 166 -2.68 -8.44 -24.23
N GLN A 167 -2.75 -8.95 -23.00
CA GLN A 167 -4.01 -9.08 -22.25
C GLN A 167 -4.67 -7.72 -21.96
N ALA A 168 -3.89 -6.64 -21.87
CA ALA A 168 -4.37 -5.26 -21.74
C ALA A 168 -4.49 -4.56 -23.10
N GLY A 169 -4.10 -5.22 -24.20
CA GLY A 169 -4.09 -4.66 -25.54
C GLY A 169 -2.96 -3.67 -25.77
N ILE A 170 -1.83 -3.82 -25.06
CA ILE A 170 -0.63 -2.98 -25.16
C ILE A 170 0.41 -3.72 -25.99
N LYS A 171 0.86 -3.13 -27.10
CA LYS A 171 1.92 -3.65 -27.96
C LYS A 171 3.30 -3.26 -27.41
N GLY A 172 4.33 -4.02 -27.75
CA GLY A 172 5.72 -3.73 -27.39
C GLY A 172 6.31 -2.45 -28.02
N THR A 173 5.54 -1.79 -28.89
CA THR A 173 5.88 -0.52 -29.53
C THR A 173 5.08 0.66 -28.97
N ASP A 174 4.10 0.41 -28.08
CA ASP A 174 3.19 1.44 -27.60
C ASP A 174 3.86 2.30 -26.50
N THR A 175 3.90 3.60 -26.73
CA THR A 175 4.14 4.58 -25.67
C THR A 175 2.83 4.79 -24.91
N LEU A 176 2.90 4.77 -23.58
CA LEU A 176 1.77 5.00 -22.69
C LEU A 176 1.76 6.42 -22.18
N VAL A 177 0.58 7.01 -22.04
CA VAL A 177 0.42 8.34 -21.46
C VAL A 177 -0.37 8.22 -20.17
N PHE A 178 0.10 8.90 -19.13
CA PHE A 178 -0.57 8.95 -17.85
C PHE A 178 -0.75 10.36 -17.36
N VAL A 179 -1.89 10.65 -16.75
CA VAL A 179 -2.05 11.78 -15.83
C VAL A 179 -2.22 11.20 -14.44
N ILE A 180 -1.41 11.68 -13.49
CA ILE A 180 -1.30 11.14 -12.15
C ILE A 180 -1.41 12.28 -11.14
N ASP A 181 -2.36 12.16 -10.20
CA ASP A 181 -2.48 13.01 -9.03
C ASP A 181 -1.83 12.31 -7.83
N LEU A 182 -0.83 12.93 -7.22
CA LEU A 182 -0.22 12.46 -5.99
C LEU A 182 -1.09 12.88 -4.80
N VAL A 183 -1.96 11.95 -4.33
CA VAL A 183 -2.96 12.24 -3.29
C VAL A 183 -2.33 12.26 -1.90
N ASP A 184 -1.52 11.23 -1.57
CA ASP A 184 -0.83 11.15 -0.28
C ASP A 184 0.42 10.27 -0.39
N ARG A 185 1.26 10.31 0.65
CA ARG A 185 2.39 9.42 0.82
C ARG A 185 2.47 8.92 2.25
N PHE A 186 2.91 7.67 2.44
CA PHE A 186 3.09 7.06 3.75
C PHE A 186 4.46 6.42 3.86
N ASN A 187 5.07 6.54 5.05
CA ASN A 187 6.34 5.92 5.39
C ASN A 187 6.43 5.67 6.90
N GLY A 188 7.57 5.22 7.39
CA GLY A 188 7.77 4.90 8.80
C GLY A 188 7.54 6.06 9.79
N LYS A 189 7.33 7.29 9.30
CA LYS A 189 6.97 8.46 10.12
C LYS A 189 5.49 8.84 10.00
N SER A 190 4.69 8.08 9.26
CA SER A 190 3.25 8.34 9.13
C SER A 190 2.51 7.96 10.40
N SER A 191 1.49 8.72 10.73
CA SER A 191 0.60 8.50 11.87
C SER A 191 -0.86 8.68 11.44
N ALA A 192 -1.77 8.28 12.30
CA ALA A 192 -3.19 8.59 12.14
C ALA A 192 -3.43 10.09 11.93
N LYS A 193 -4.48 10.43 11.17
CA LYS A 193 -4.95 11.79 10.89
C LYS A 193 -6.44 11.84 11.22
N GLY A 194 -6.84 12.72 12.12
CA GLY A 194 -8.25 12.85 12.51
C GLY A 194 -8.40 13.46 13.88
N ASP A 195 -9.60 13.39 14.41
CA ASP A 195 -9.97 14.01 15.69
C ASP A 195 -9.65 13.09 16.87
N LYS A 196 -9.12 13.67 17.95
CA LYS A 196 -8.86 12.92 19.18
C LYS A 196 -10.17 12.53 19.84
N VAL A 197 -10.25 11.26 20.24
CA VAL A 197 -11.41 10.72 20.96
C VAL A 197 -11.07 10.57 22.44
N ALA A 198 -11.98 11.01 23.31
CA ALA A 198 -11.80 10.89 24.75
C ALA A 198 -11.77 9.41 25.18
N GLN A 199 -10.74 9.01 25.90
CA GLN A 199 -10.56 7.67 26.46
C GLN A 199 -11.07 7.68 27.93
N SER A 200 -12.37 7.64 28.11
CA SER A 200 -13.02 7.76 29.42
C SER A 200 -13.06 6.45 30.23
N ASN A 201 -12.95 5.30 29.55
CA ASN A 201 -12.99 4.00 30.23
C ASN A 201 -11.65 3.72 30.94
N ILE A 202 -11.65 3.84 32.27
CA ILE A 202 -10.48 3.63 33.13
C ILE A 202 -10.06 2.15 33.25
N ASP A 203 -10.91 1.22 32.79
CA ASP A 203 -10.63 -0.21 32.78
C ASP A 203 -9.88 -0.64 31.50
N LEU A 204 -9.69 0.24 30.56
CA LEU A 204 -8.98 0.00 29.31
C LEU A 204 -7.59 0.67 29.28
N PRO A 205 -6.68 0.17 28.44
CA PRO A 205 -5.38 0.79 28.25
C PRO A 205 -5.51 2.23 27.76
N LYS A 206 -4.77 3.17 28.36
CA LYS A 206 -4.59 4.51 27.84
C LYS A 206 -3.54 4.52 26.73
N VAL A 207 -3.88 5.12 25.60
CA VAL A 207 -3.02 5.28 24.44
C VAL A 207 -2.79 6.75 24.14
N SER A 208 -1.54 7.15 23.92
CA SER A 208 -1.25 8.53 23.53
C SER A 208 -1.77 8.85 22.13
N ALA A 209 -2.28 10.08 21.95
CA ALA A 209 -2.78 10.58 20.68
C ALA A 209 -1.75 11.47 19.95
N ASN A 210 -0.45 11.15 20.08
CA ASN A 210 0.62 11.82 19.35
C ASN A 210 0.60 11.43 17.86
N THR A 211 0.88 12.39 16.99
CA THR A 211 0.88 12.20 15.52
C THR A 211 2.20 12.66 14.88
N ASP A 212 3.28 12.63 15.68
CA ASP A 212 4.63 13.06 15.30
C ASP A 212 5.50 11.96 14.67
N GLY A 213 4.89 10.85 14.25
CA GLY A 213 5.59 9.70 13.71
C GLY A 213 6.29 8.82 14.73
N LYS A 214 6.20 9.15 16.01
CA LYS A 214 6.75 8.32 17.10
C LYS A 214 5.74 7.28 17.56
N ALA A 215 6.26 6.19 18.11
CA ALA A 215 5.42 5.13 18.67
C ALA A 215 4.51 5.68 19.77
N PRO A 216 3.21 5.33 19.77
CA PRO A 216 2.32 5.71 20.86
C PRO A 216 2.73 5.02 22.17
N THR A 217 2.51 5.72 23.29
CA THR A 217 2.59 5.10 24.61
C THR A 217 1.32 4.33 24.86
N ILE A 218 1.44 3.09 25.37
CA ILE A 218 0.31 2.27 25.80
C ILE A 218 0.50 1.98 27.28
N THR A 219 -0.39 2.47 28.13
CA THR A 219 -0.39 2.22 29.56
C THR A 219 -1.51 1.26 29.90
N VAL A 220 -1.17 0.03 30.26
CA VAL A 220 -2.13 -1.03 30.62
C VAL A 220 -2.53 -0.87 32.09
N PRO A 221 -3.82 -0.87 32.44
CA PRO A 221 -4.28 -0.77 33.82
C PRO A 221 -3.95 -2.04 34.61
N LYS A 222 -3.74 -1.90 35.93
CA LYS A 222 -3.56 -3.06 36.85
C LYS A 222 -4.91 -3.70 37.20
N LYS A 223 -5.63 -4.18 36.19
CA LYS A 223 -6.97 -4.79 36.31
C LYS A 223 -7.03 -6.07 35.51
N ALA A 224 -8.07 -6.88 35.73
CA ALA A 224 -8.34 -8.05 34.91
C ALA A 224 -8.57 -7.67 33.44
N ALA A 225 -8.06 -8.49 32.52
CA ALA A 225 -8.23 -8.27 31.11
C ALA A 225 -9.71 -8.47 30.69
N PRO A 226 -10.21 -7.68 29.72
CA PRO A 226 -11.52 -7.93 29.13
C PRO A 226 -11.60 -9.35 28.53
N LYS A 227 -12.72 -10.04 28.80
CA LYS A 227 -13.00 -11.35 28.20
C LYS A 227 -13.55 -11.26 26.78
N LYS A 228 -14.00 -10.08 26.38
CA LYS A 228 -14.52 -9.79 25.02
C LYS A 228 -13.57 -8.89 24.27
N LEU A 229 -13.64 -8.93 22.94
CA LEU A 229 -12.92 -8.01 22.06
C LEU A 229 -13.33 -6.57 22.38
N VAL A 230 -12.32 -5.70 22.54
CA VAL A 230 -12.52 -4.25 22.63
C VAL A 230 -11.91 -3.61 21.41
N SER A 231 -12.61 -2.66 20.82
CA SER A 231 -12.11 -1.87 19.69
C SER A 231 -12.64 -0.44 19.78
N GLU A 232 -11.77 0.48 20.20
CA GLU A 232 -12.14 1.88 20.44
C GLU A 232 -11.24 2.84 19.62
N TYR A 233 -11.80 3.96 19.21
CA TYR A 233 -11.00 5.03 18.60
C TYR A 233 -10.19 5.76 19.68
N VAL A 234 -8.95 6.05 19.36
CA VAL A 234 -8.07 7.02 20.07
C VAL A 234 -7.99 8.30 19.25
N ILE A 235 -7.94 8.13 17.94
CA ILE A 235 -8.10 9.18 16.93
C ILE A 235 -9.09 8.64 15.92
N GLU A 236 -10.13 9.40 15.58
CA GLU A 236 -11.09 9.03 14.56
C GLU A 236 -10.77 9.78 13.26
N GLY A 237 -10.42 9.04 12.22
CA GLY A 237 -10.20 9.57 10.88
C GLY A 237 -11.50 9.84 10.14
N ASP A 238 -11.40 10.50 9.01
CA ASP A 238 -12.51 10.87 8.12
C ASP A 238 -12.58 10.01 6.84
N GLY A 239 -11.62 9.11 6.66
CA GLY A 239 -11.54 8.26 5.47
C GLY A 239 -12.63 7.17 5.40
N PRO A 240 -12.65 6.39 4.33
CA PRO A 240 -13.65 5.34 4.13
C PRO A 240 -13.58 4.27 5.21
N LYS A 241 -14.72 3.61 5.47
CA LYS A 241 -14.78 2.48 6.40
C LYS A 241 -14.10 1.25 5.83
N VAL A 242 -13.25 0.63 6.63
CA VAL A 242 -12.55 -0.63 6.35
C VAL A 242 -13.55 -1.77 6.20
N LYS A 243 -13.42 -2.57 5.16
CA LYS A 243 -14.18 -3.78 4.89
C LYS A 243 -13.41 -5.01 5.34
N LYS A 244 -14.12 -6.07 5.71
CA LYS A 244 -13.51 -7.35 6.11
C LYS A 244 -12.58 -7.97 5.04
N THR A 245 -12.79 -7.63 3.79
CA THR A 245 -12.01 -8.12 2.63
C THR A 245 -10.80 -7.25 2.28
N ASP A 246 -10.63 -6.13 2.99
CA ASP A 246 -9.57 -5.18 2.67
C ASP A 246 -8.20 -5.66 3.14
N ALA A 247 -7.17 -5.25 2.40
CA ALA A 247 -5.81 -5.21 2.87
C ALA A 247 -5.49 -3.79 3.35
N LEU A 248 -4.81 -3.67 4.46
CA LEU A 248 -4.53 -2.40 5.13
C LEU A 248 -3.03 -2.09 5.12
N LEU A 249 -2.70 -0.83 4.92
CA LEU A 249 -1.40 -0.25 5.25
C LEU A 249 -1.51 0.36 6.64
N VAL A 250 -0.66 -0.10 7.58
CA VAL A 250 -0.76 0.31 8.98
C VAL A 250 0.59 0.61 9.62
N GLN A 251 0.57 1.47 10.64
CA GLN A 251 1.54 1.49 11.73
C GLN A 251 0.91 0.88 12.97
N TYR A 252 1.67 0.10 13.74
CA TYR A 252 1.11 -0.47 14.96
C TYR A 252 2.17 -0.70 16.03
N LYS A 253 1.68 -0.82 17.27
CA LYS A 253 2.42 -1.29 18.44
C LYS A 253 1.57 -2.30 19.19
N GLY A 254 2.17 -3.45 19.51
CA GLY A 254 1.54 -4.54 20.29
C GLY A 254 2.24 -4.74 21.61
N VAL A 255 1.47 -4.80 22.71
CA VAL A 255 1.95 -5.10 24.05
C VAL A 255 1.09 -6.18 24.72
N LEU A 256 1.67 -6.90 25.69
CA LEU A 256 0.93 -7.86 26.50
C LEU A 256 0.11 -7.12 27.56
N TRP A 257 -1.16 -7.51 27.78
CA TRP A 257 -1.98 -6.98 28.87
C TRP A 257 -1.33 -7.22 30.24
N LYS A 258 -0.79 -8.41 30.46
CA LYS A 258 -0.26 -8.86 31.77
C LYS A 258 0.78 -7.91 32.38
N ASN A 259 1.64 -7.32 31.53
CA ASN A 259 2.81 -6.57 32.04
C ASN A 259 3.18 -5.36 31.16
N GLY A 260 2.42 -5.04 30.11
CA GLY A 260 2.74 -3.96 29.17
C GLY A 260 3.97 -4.19 28.30
N LYS A 261 4.59 -5.39 28.35
CA LYS A 261 5.78 -5.69 27.55
C LYS A 261 5.43 -5.68 26.06
N GLN A 262 6.19 -4.87 25.30
CA GLN A 262 6.06 -4.86 23.84
C GLN A 262 6.57 -6.17 23.27
N PHE A 263 5.78 -6.78 22.39
CA PHE A 263 6.18 -7.96 21.61
C PHE A 263 6.46 -7.61 20.15
N ASP A 264 5.77 -6.60 19.58
CA ASP A 264 6.01 -6.16 18.21
C ASP A 264 5.64 -4.69 18.00
N ALA A 265 6.29 -4.01 17.03
CA ALA A 265 5.95 -2.67 16.58
C ALA A 265 6.61 -2.34 15.24
N THR A 266 5.87 -1.72 14.32
CA THR A 266 6.40 -1.19 13.05
C THR A 266 7.35 -0.02 13.27
N TYR A 267 7.06 0.83 14.24
CA TYR A 267 7.85 2.04 14.55
C TYR A 267 9.34 1.75 14.79
N LYS A 268 9.66 0.62 15.45
CA LYS A 268 11.04 0.23 15.70
C LYS A 268 11.80 -0.14 14.42
N ARG A 269 11.09 -0.69 13.43
CA ARG A 269 11.65 -1.07 12.13
C ARG A 269 11.75 0.10 11.16
N GLY A 270 11.01 1.20 11.42
CA GLY A 270 10.91 2.34 10.51
C GLY A 270 10.15 2.04 9.21
N GLU A 271 9.40 0.94 9.18
CA GLU A 271 8.67 0.44 8.01
C GLU A 271 7.19 0.25 8.35
N LEU A 272 6.34 0.47 7.35
CA LEU A 272 4.91 0.20 7.46
C LEU A 272 4.64 -1.30 7.27
N ALA A 273 3.54 -1.78 7.83
CA ALA A 273 3.08 -3.14 7.61
C ALA A 273 1.85 -3.17 6.70
N GLN A 274 1.77 -4.23 5.89
CA GLN A 274 0.64 -4.53 5.04
C GLN A 274 -0.01 -5.82 5.55
N PHE A 275 -1.31 -5.80 5.81
CA PHE A 275 -2.05 -6.96 6.29
C PHE A 275 -3.40 -7.09 5.58
N SER A 276 -3.66 -8.28 5.02
CA SER A 276 -5.03 -8.65 4.65
C SER A 276 -5.82 -8.99 5.91
N LEU A 277 -6.99 -8.38 6.10
CA LEU A 277 -7.86 -8.69 7.24
C LEU A 277 -8.41 -10.13 7.22
N GLN A 278 -8.26 -10.83 6.10
CA GLN A 278 -8.60 -12.25 5.98
C GLN A 278 -7.49 -13.19 6.48
N GLN A 279 -6.26 -12.67 6.67
CA GLN A 279 -5.06 -13.46 7.02
C GLN A 279 -4.46 -13.10 8.38
N VAL A 280 -5.11 -12.24 9.15
CA VAL A 280 -4.69 -11.86 10.51
C VAL A 280 -5.52 -12.58 11.58
N VAL A 281 -5.09 -12.50 12.85
CA VAL A 281 -5.87 -13.03 13.97
C VAL A 281 -7.28 -12.45 13.99
N LYS A 282 -8.26 -13.25 14.43
CA LYS A 282 -9.68 -12.88 14.42
C LYS A 282 -9.96 -11.54 15.11
N GLY A 283 -9.23 -11.24 16.18
CA GLY A 283 -9.35 -9.97 16.90
C GLY A 283 -9.00 -8.74 16.05
N TRP A 284 -8.03 -8.83 15.16
CA TRP A 284 -7.72 -7.75 14.21
C TRP A 284 -8.80 -7.62 13.14
N SER A 285 -9.17 -8.75 12.51
CA SER A 285 -10.21 -8.74 11.47
C SER A 285 -11.50 -8.12 11.99
N GLN A 286 -11.97 -8.54 13.19
CA GLN A 286 -13.20 -8.02 13.79
C GLN A 286 -13.04 -6.60 14.33
N GLY A 287 -11.89 -6.31 14.98
CA GLY A 287 -11.66 -5.02 15.63
C GLY A 287 -11.43 -3.85 14.67
N LEU A 288 -10.88 -4.12 13.48
CA LEU A 288 -10.56 -3.08 12.48
C LEU A 288 -11.63 -2.94 11.40
N THR A 289 -12.47 -3.97 11.17
CA THR A 289 -13.60 -3.86 10.24
C THR A 289 -14.58 -2.80 10.71
N GLY A 290 -15.00 -1.92 9.79
CA GLY A 290 -15.90 -0.80 10.06
C GLY A 290 -15.23 0.44 10.63
N LYS A 291 -13.95 0.38 11.02
CA LYS A 291 -13.17 1.55 11.42
C LYS A 291 -12.81 2.40 10.19
N LYS A 292 -12.66 3.71 10.38
CA LYS A 292 -12.32 4.64 9.30
C LYS A 292 -10.82 4.64 9.03
N VAL A 293 -10.43 4.78 7.77
CA VAL A 293 -9.05 5.10 7.38
C VAL A 293 -8.66 6.46 7.97
N GLY A 294 -7.40 6.61 8.34
CA GLY A 294 -6.88 7.77 9.07
C GLY A 294 -6.96 7.61 10.60
N SER A 295 -7.64 6.58 11.11
CA SER A 295 -7.85 6.40 12.55
C SER A 295 -6.67 5.76 13.26
N ARG A 296 -6.52 6.10 14.56
CA ARG A 296 -5.81 5.30 15.56
C ARG A 296 -6.83 4.51 16.37
N VAL A 297 -6.67 3.19 16.40
CA VAL A 297 -7.59 2.28 17.08
C VAL A 297 -6.86 1.52 18.18
N LEU A 298 -7.41 1.54 19.41
CA LEU A 298 -7.06 0.61 20.46
C LEU A 298 -7.83 -0.69 20.23
N VAL A 299 -7.12 -1.82 20.14
CA VAL A 299 -7.74 -3.15 20.02
C VAL A 299 -7.21 -4.03 21.15
N VAL A 300 -8.11 -4.50 22.04
CA VAL A 300 -7.77 -5.48 23.07
C VAL A 300 -8.32 -6.84 22.65
N VAL A 301 -7.43 -7.77 22.41
CA VAL A 301 -7.73 -9.08 21.85
C VAL A 301 -7.60 -10.16 22.93
N PRO A 302 -8.70 -10.79 23.37
CA PRO A 302 -8.63 -11.91 24.28
C PRO A 302 -7.99 -13.15 23.60
N PRO A 303 -7.48 -14.13 24.36
CA PRO A 303 -6.77 -15.29 23.81
C PRO A 303 -7.51 -16.02 22.69
N ASP A 304 -8.82 -16.23 22.82
CA ASP A 304 -9.66 -16.97 21.84
C ASP A 304 -9.73 -16.31 20.46
N LEU A 305 -9.49 -15.00 20.39
CA LEU A 305 -9.46 -14.20 19.15
C LEU A 305 -8.03 -13.85 18.74
N GLY A 306 -7.03 -14.25 19.54
CA GLY A 306 -5.60 -14.11 19.29
C GLY A 306 -4.94 -15.45 18.96
N TYR A 307 -3.94 -15.83 19.75
CA TYR A 307 -3.15 -17.03 19.53
C TYR A 307 -3.55 -18.21 20.45
N LYS A 308 -4.58 -18.05 21.27
CA LYS A 308 -5.10 -19.07 22.18
C LYS A 308 -3.99 -19.63 23.10
N ASP A 309 -3.89 -20.94 23.16
CA ASP A 309 -2.91 -21.74 23.92
C ASP A 309 -1.55 -21.87 23.20
N GLU A 310 -1.44 -21.33 21.97
CA GLU A 310 -0.16 -21.32 21.27
C GLU A 310 0.73 -20.17 21.72
N ALA A 311 1.94 -20.48 22.20
CA ALA A 311 2.97 -19.48 22.42
C ALA A 311 3.60 -19.03 21.09
N LYS A 312 3.88 -17.73 20.98
CA LYS A 312 4.63 -17.15 19.84
C LYS A 312 5.85 -16.39 20.38
N PRO A 313 6.85 -16.08 19.57
CA PRO A 313 8.00 -15.28 20.02
C PRO A 313 7.55 -14.00 20.73
N GLY A 314 7.89 -13.88 22.03
CA GLY A 314 7.49 -12.75 22.87
C GLY A 314 6.04 -12.75 23.37
N ILE A 315 5.22 -13.75 23.01
CA ILE A 315 3.80 -13.88 23.40
C ILE A 315 3.59 -15.24 24.05
N PRO A 316 3.48 -15.32 25.40
CA PRO A 316 3.13 -16.57 26.09
C PRO A 316 1.75 -17.08 25.67
N ALA A 317 1.52 -18.39 25.85
CA ALA A 317 0.20 -18.99 25.67
C ALA A 317 -0.87 -18.25 26.51
N ASN A 318 -2.10 -18.24 26.06
CA ASN A 318 -3.25 -17.61 26.72
C ASN A 318 -3.07 -16.12 27.04
N SER A 319 -2.29 -15.39 26.22
CA SER A 319 -2.07 -13.96 26.39
C SER A 319 -3.21 -13.12 25.83
N THR A 320 -3.72 -12.18 26.62
CA THR A 320 -4.50 -11.05 26.09
C THR A 320 -3.56 -10.02 25.49
N LEU A 321 -3.81 -9.65 24.24
CA LEU A 321 -2.98 -8.74 23.46
C LEU A 321 -3.62 -7.34 23.41
N VAL A 322 -2.80 -6.32 23.49
CA VAL A 322 -3.23 -4.93 23.33
C VAL A 322 -2.49 -4.34 22.14
N PHE A 323 -3.24 -3.88 21.16
CA PHE A 323 -2.69 -3.22 19.98
C PHE A 323 -3.17 -1.77 19.92
N CYS A 324 -2.26 -0.91 19.51
CA CYS A 324 -2.58 0.41 18.98
C CYS A 324 -2.23 0.39 17.50
N VAL A 325 -3.25 0.64 16.65
CA VAL A 325 -3.13 0.52 15.18
C VAL A 325 -3.52 1.84 14.53
N ASP A 326 -2.61 2.43 13.76
CA ASP A 326 -2.89 3.54 12.85
C ASP A 326 -3.24 2.95 11.48
N ILE A 327 -4.48 3.12 11.04
CA ILE A 327 -4.97 2.69 9.73
C ILE A 327 -4.65 3.80 8.72
N LEU A 328 -3.61 3.62 7.93
CA LEU A 328 -3.10 4.68 7.04
C LEU A 328 -3.80 4.67 5.68
N ALA A 329 -4.00 3.50 5.10
CA ALA A 329 -4.68 3.34 3.81
C ALA A 329 -5.30 1.95 3.66
N VAL A 330 -6.23 1.81 2.70
CA VAL A 330 -6.68 0.53 2.14
C VAL A 330 -5.91 0.31 0.83
N LEU A 331 -5.33 -0.89 0.68
CA LEU A 331 -4.53 -1.31 -0.47
C LEU A 331 -5.37 -1.88 -1.62
#